data_e2dbd955c3c173207ab51b78a909de30
#
_entry.id   e2dbd955c3c173207ab51b78a909de30
#
_cell.length_a   1.000
_cell.length_b   1.000
_cell.length_c   1.000
_cell.angle_alpha   90.00
_cell.angle_beta   90.00
_cell.angle_gamma   90.00
#
_symmetry.space_group_name_H-M   'P 1'
#
loop_
_entity.id
_entity.type
_entity.pdbx_description
1 polymer ?
#
loop_
_entity_poly.entity_id
_entity_poly.type
_entity_poly.pdbx_seq_one_letter_code
_entity_poly.pdbx_strand_id
1 'polypeptide(L)'
;MGAGHAHKLYRHGHSPVHRLPPHCKLAAVFGFVLVVVCTPREAMWAFGLYAALLAAVAATARIPVGFLLKRLVIEVPFVAFALLMPFVVPGEQTTVLGVSVSVPGFWGAWNVLAKATLGVAASVLLASTTELRAVLLGLQRLKLPPLLVQIASFMIRYGDVITDEMRRMSIARRSRGFEARGVRQWGVLATSMGALFIRSYERGERVHLAMVSRGYAGTMPVIDEATADRTQWAYAATLPVLALAICLLGWTL
;
A
#
# COMPACT_ATOMS: atom_id res chain seq x y z
N MET A 1 2.04 20.58 -16.98
CA MET A 1 1.58 20.54 -15.58
C MET A 1 0.94 19.17 -15.34
N GLY A 2 1.71 18.13 -15.06
CA GLY A 2 1.30 16.77 -14.79
C GLY A 2 2.07 16.25 -13.60
N ALA A 3 1.85 16.83 -12.40
CA ALA A 3 2.34 16.24 -11.17
C ALA A 3 1.47 15.02 -10.86
N GLY A 4 2.08 13.86 -10.99
CA GLY A 4 1.44 12.57 -10.99
C GLY A 4 0.61 12.25 -9.75
N HIS A 5 -0.36 11.41 -9.96
CA HIS A 5 -1.28 10.88 -8.95
C HIS A 5 -0.53 10.10 -7.84
N ALA A 6 0.70 9.65 -8.09
CA ALA A 6 1.57 8.94 -7.15
C ALA A 6 2.06 9.79 -5.97
N HIS A 7 2.08 11.14 -6.11
CA HIS A 7 2.53 12.04 -5.03
C HIS A 7 1.44 12.46 -4.03
N LYS A 8 0.19 12.08 -4.24
CA LYS A 8 -0.94 12.54 -3.39
C LYS A 8 -0.95 11.93 -1.97
N LEU A 9 -0.22 10.87 -1.73
CA LEU A 9 -0.18 10.19 -0.42
C LEU A 9 0.97 10.69 0.46
N TYR A 10 2.11 11.01 -0.12
CA TYR A 10 3.29 11.47 0.60
C TYR A 10 3.11 12.89 1.14
N ARG A 11 3.47 13.10 2.39
CA ARG A 11 3.51 14.41 3.05
C ARG A 11 4.95 14.74 3.41
N HIS A 12 5.45 15.85 2.87
CA HIS A 12 6.75 16.34 3.27
C HIS A 12 6.76 16.68 4.78
N GLY A 13 7.70 16.13 5.52
CA GLY A 13 7.84 16.32 6.95
C GLY A 13 9.28 16.08 7.41
N HIS A 14 9.67 16.71 8.51
CA HIS A 14 11.01 16.59 9.10
C HIS A 14 11.00 15.83 10.43
N SER A 15 9.97 15.00 10.67
CA SER A 15 9.87 14.21 11.89
C SER A 15 10.94 13.10 11.94
N PRO A 16 11.26 12.58 13.14
CA PRO A 16 12.18 11.44 13.28
C PRO A 16 11.78 10.25 12.39
N VAL A 17 10.48 10.00 12.25
CA VAL A 17 9.95 8.94 11.38
C VAL A 17 10.27 9.18 9.91
N HIS A 18 10.20 10.45 9.43
CA HIS A 18 10.53 10.78 8.04
C HIS A 18 12.01 10.58 7.73
N ARG A 19 12.90 10.81 8.71
CA ARG A 19 14.37 10.68 8.55
C ARG A 19 14.86 9.23 8.54
N LEU A 20 14.05 8.28 8.99
CA LEU A 20 14.43 6.87 8.97
C LEU A 20 14.59 6.37 7.51
N PRO A 21 15.61 5.53 7.23
CA PRO A 21 15.82 4.91 5.93
C PRO A 21 14.61 4.08 5.49
N PRO A 22 14.25 4.09 4.19
CA PRO A 22 13.06 3.41 3.68
C PRO A 22 13.00 1.92 3.98
N HIS A 23 14.13 1.21 3.87
CA HIS A 23 14.22 -0.23 4.13
C HIS A 23 13.95 -0.59 5.61
N CYS A 24 14.36 0.28 6.55
CA CYS A 24 14.08 0.09 7.98
C CYS A 24 12.59 0.27 8.26
N LYS A 25 11.94 1.29 7.67
CA LYS A 25 10.49 1.50 7.80
C LYS A 25 9.69 0.35 7.21
N LEU A 26 10.09 -0.13 6.02
CA LEU A 26 9.45 -1.28 5.38
C LEU A 26 9.52 -2.53 6.25
N ALA A 27 10.71 -2.84 6.78
CA ALA A 27 10.90 -3.98 7.66
C ALA A 27 10.07 -3.85 8.95
N ALA A 28 10.03 -2.64 9.53
CA ALA A 28 9.26 -2.37 10.76
C ALA A 28 7.74 -2.54 10.53
N VAL A 29 7.20 -1.97 9.45
CA VAL A 29 5.78 -2.07 9.13
C VAL A 29 5.41 -3.51 8.76
N PHE A 30 6.22 -4.19 7.97
CA PHE A 30 5.99 -5.59 7.60
C PHE A 30 6.02 -6.49 8.84
N GLY A 31 7.03 -6.33 9.72
CA GLY A 31 7.12 -7.07 10.98
C GLY A 31 5.92 -6.79 11.90
N PHE A 32 5.49 -5.53 12.01
CA PHE A 32 4.29 -5.16 12.77
C PHE A 32 3.04 -5.88 12.25
N VAL A 33 2.80 -5.82 10.92
CA VAL A 33 1.63 -6.45 10.30
C VAL A 33 1.64 -7.96 10.51
N LEU A 34 2.80 -8.62 10.36
CA LEU A 34 2.92 -10.06 10.64
C LEU A 34 2.54 -10.40 12.08
N VAL A 35 3.02 -9.63 13.04
CA VAL A 35 2.69 -9.86 14.46
C VAL A 35 1.20 -9.67 14.72
N VAL A 36 0.59 -8.61 14.16
CA VAL A 36 -0.86 -8.36 14.30
C VAL A 36 -1.67 -9.53 13.72
N VAL A 37 -1.24 -10.09 12.57
CA VAL A 37 -1.91 -11.25 11.95
C VAL A 37 -1.79 -12.50 12.83
N CYS A 38 -0.65 -12.71 13.49
CA CYS A 38 -0.41 -13.84 14.38
C CYS A 38 -1.12 -13.72 15.75
N THR A 39 -1.67 -12.56 16.10
CA THR A 39 -2.33 -12.34 17.40
C THR A 39 -3.67 -13.10 17.46
N PRO A 40 -3.94 -13.85 18.55
CA PRO A 40 -5.21 -14.56 18.72
C PRO A 40 -6.39 -13.59 18.79
N ARG A 41 -7.54 -14.05 18.31
CA ARG A 41 -8.77 -13.22 18.23
C ARG A 41 -9.38 -12.87 19.59
N GLU A 42 -9.08 -13.68 20.61
CA GLU A 42 -9.58 -13.55 21.98
C GLU A 42 -8.93 -12.36 22.72
N ALA A 43 -7.71 -11.98 22.34
CA ALA A 43 -6.96 -10.89 22.96
C ALA A 43 -7.42 -9.50 22.45
N MET A 44 -8.68 -9.11 22.70
CA MET A 44 -9.23 -7.83 22.22
C MET A 44 -8.45 -6.61 22.70
N TRP A 45 -7.92 -6.64 23.92
CA TRP A 45 -7.10 -5.59 24.50
C TRP A 45 -5.81 -5.35 23.70
N ALA A 46 -5.24 -6.40 23.09
CA ALA A 46 -4.03 -6.30 22.27
C ALA A 46 -4.25 -5.42 21.02
N PHE A 47 -5.42 -5.55 20.37
CA PHE A 47 -5.77 -4.71 19.21
C PHE A 47 -5.88 -3.22 19.60
N GLY A 48 -6.39 -2.92 20.82
CA GLY A 48 -6.40 -1.57 21.35
C GLY A 48 -4.99 -1.01 21.57
N LEU A 49 -4.07 -1.81 22.09
CA LEU A 49 -2.67 -1.42 22.25
C LEU A 49 -1.94 -1.23 20.92
N TYR A 50 -2.22 -2.06 19.91
CA TYR A 50 -1.67 -1.86 18.55
C TYR A 50 -2.19 -0.55 17.93
N ALA A 51 -3.47 -0.25 18.11
CA ALA A 51 -4.03 1.03 17.65
C ALA A 51 -3.36 2.22 18.36
N ALA A 52 -3.15 2.14 19.66
CA ALA A 52 -2.43 3.16 20.45
C ALA A 52 -0.98 3.30 19.97
N LEU A 53 -0.29 2.21 19.67
CA LEU A 53 1.08 2.20 19.15
C LEU A 53 1.16 2.90 17.78
N LEU A 54 0.24 2.58 16.86
CA LEU A 54 0.16 3.27 15.56
C LEU A 54 -0.21 4.74 15.71
N ALA A 55 -1.10 5.08 16.66
CA ALA A 55 -1.44 6.47 16.96
C ALA A 55 -0.23 7.24 17.49
N ALA A 56 0.61 6.64 18.33
CA ALA A 56 1.86 7.22 18.79
C ALA A 56 2.84 7.46 17.63
N VAL A 57 2.98 6.49 16.71
CA VAL A 57 3.78 6.67 15.49
C VAL A 57 3.21 7.78 14.60
N ALA A 58 1.89 7.87 14.45
CA ALA A 58 1.24 8.94 13.69
C ALA A 58 1.48 10.32 14.32
N ALA A 59 1.40 10.41 15.65
CA ALA A 59 1.67 11.64 16.39
C ALA A 59 3.13 12.08 16.23
N THR A 60 4.10 11.18 16.38
CA THR A 60 5.53 11.46 16.14
C THR A 60 5.82 11.85 14.68
N ALA A 61 5.08 11.26 13.73
CA ALA A 61 5.13 11.62 12.31
C ALA A 61 4.40 12.94 12.00
N ARG A 62 3.65 13.51 12.96
CA ARG A 62 2.80 14.70 12.81
C ARG A 62 1.75 14.55 11.70
N ILE A 63 1.19 13.37 11.57
CA ILE A 63 0.14 13.07 10.60
C ILE A 63 -1.21 13.24 11.30
N PRO A 64 -2.13 14.10 10.79
CA PRO A 64 -3.42 14.30 11.42
C PRO A 64 -4.27 13.03 11.30
N VAL A 65 -4.90 12.64 12.41
CA VAL A 65 -5.77 11.43 12.48
C VAL A 65 -6.89 11.47 11.45
N GLY A 66 -7.43 12.65 11.14
CA GLY A 66 -8.45 12.82 10.10
C GLY A 66 -7.97 12.43 8.69
N PHE A 67 -6.65 12.50 8.42
CA PHE A 67 -6.08 12.01 7.16
C PHE A 67 -6.08 10.47 7.11
N LEU A 68 -5.74 9.83 8.22
CA LEU A 68 -5.79 8.37 8.36
C LEU A 68 -7.22 7.87 8.20
N LEU A 69 -8.19 8.45 8.93
CA LEU A 69 -9.60 8.06 8.87
C LEU A 69 -10.18 8.19 7.46
N LYS A 70 -9.88 9.27 6.73
CA LYS A 70 -10.32 9.41 5.33
C LYS A 70 -9.77 8.34 4.40
N ARG A 71 -8.64 7.73 4.73
CA ARG A 71 -8.02 6.65 3.93
C ARG A 71 -8.52 5.27 4.30
N LEU A 72 -9.11 5.09 5.47
CA LEU A 72 -9.79 3.85 5.84
C LEU A 72 -11.02 3.56 4.94
N VAL A 73 -11.48 4.52 4.16
CA VAL A 73 -12.52 4.26 3.12
C VAL A 73 -12.11 3.14 2.14
N ILE A 74 -10.82 2.90 1.94
CA ILE A 74 -10.33 1.77 1.12
C ILE A 74 -10.72 0.42 1.73
N GLU A 75 -11.10 0.39 3.00
CA GLU A 75 -11.49 -0.79 3.76
C GLU A 75 -12.96 -1.19 3.55
N VAL A 76 -13.76 -0.36 2.88
CA VAL A 76 -15.20 -0.61 2.63
C VAL A 76 -15.49 -2.03 2.12
N PRO A 77 -14.74 -2.64 1.19
CA PRO A 77 -14.98 -4.02 0.77
C PRO A 77 -14.82 -5.03 1.91
N PHE A 78 -13.83 -4.82 2.80
CA PHE A 78 -13.60 -5.68 3.97
C PHE A 78 -14.70 -5.51 5.00
N VAL A 79 -15.17 -4.28 5.22
CA VAL A 79 -16.32 -4.00 6.09
C VAL A 79 -17.59 -4.69 5.57
N ALA A 80 -17.84 -4.61 4.26
CA ALA A 80 -18.98 -5.28 3.63
C ALA A 80 -18.91 -6.81 3.81
N PHE A 81 -17.72 -7.40 3.60
CA PHE A 81 -17.49 -8.82 3.80
C PHE A 81 -17.67 -9.23 5.28
N ALA A 82 -17.13 -8.45 6.21
CA ALA A 82 -17.27 -8.70 7.64
C ALA A 82 -18.74 -8.62 8.10
N LEU A 83 -19.52 -7.68 7.56
CA LEU A 83 -20.95 -7.59 7.86
C LEU A 83 -21.76 -8.80 7.36
N LEU A 84 -21.29 -9.49 6.33
CA LEU A 84 -21.94 -10.71 5.82
C LEU A 84 -21.55 -11.96 6.63
N MET A 85 -20.37 -11.99 7.27
CA MET A 85 -19.88 -13.17 8.00
C MET A 85 -20.84 -13.71 9.06
N PRO A 86 -21.49 -12.89 9.90
CA PRO A 86 -22.43 -13.37 10.92
C PRO A 86 -23.65 -14.12 10.36
N PHE A 87 -23.98 -13.88 9.08
CA PHE A 87 -25.14 -14.51 8.42
C PHE A 87 -24.77 -15.75 7.60
N VAL A 88 -23.52 -15.83 7.13
CA VAL A 88 -23.06 -16.88 6.22
C VAL A 88 -22.34 -18.02 6.95
N VAL A 89 -21.64 -17.70 8.04
CA VAL A 89 -20.83 -18.69 8.78
C VAL A 89 -21.76 -19.58 9.62
N PRO A 90 -21.78 -20.92 9.43
CA PRO A 90 -22.58 -21.81 10.25
C PRO A 90 -21.99 -21.91 11.67
N GLY A 91 -22.86 -21.99 12.67
CA GLY A 91 -22.47 -22.13 14.07
C GLY A 91 -23.63 -21.88 15.03
N GLU A 92 -23.34 -21.80 16.33
CA GLU A 92 -24.32 -21.45 17.36
C GLU A 92 -24.98 -20.10 17.03
N GLN A 93 -26.31 -20.12 16.96
CA GLN A 93 -27.08 -18.94 16.60
C GLN A 93 -27.57 -18.23 17.86
N THR A 94 -27.35 -16.94 17.93
CA THR A 94 -27.93 -16.06 18.94
C THR A 94 -28.86 -15.06 18.26
N THR A 95 -30.05 -14.86 18.80
CA THR A 95 -30.99 -13.85 18.28
C THR A 95 -30.61 -12.47 18.82
N VAL A 96 -30.08 -11.61 17.95
CA VAL A 96 -29.83 -10.20 18.26
C VAL A 96 -30.82 -9.35 17.47
N LEU A 97 -31.66 -8.58 18.17
CA LEU A 97 -32.70 -7.72 17.59
C LEU A 97 -33.66 -8.46 16.63
N GLY A 98 -33.98 -9.73 16.91
CA GLY A 98 -34.90 -10.53 16.08
C GLY A 98 -34.28 -11.19 14.85
N VAL A 99 -32.98 -11.04 14.64
CA VAL A 99 -32.23 -11.69 13.56
C VAL A 99 -31.31 -12.77 14.14
N SER A 100 -31.35 -13.97 13.54
CA SER A 100 -30.42 -15.07 13.93
C SER A 100 -29.03 -14.77 13.41
N VAL A 101 -28.08 -14.61 14.31
CA VAL A 101 -26.68 -14.28 14.01
C VAL A 101 -25.77 -15.36 14.58
N SER A 102 -24.82 -15.84 13.78
CA SER A 102 -23.81 -16.81 14.20
C SER A 102 -22.76 -16.15 15.10
N VAL A 103 -22.57 -16.69 16.32
CA VAL A 103 -21.54 -16.23 17.27
C VAL A 103 -20.12 -16.39 16.67
N PRO A 104 -19.73 -17.52 16.08
CA PRO A 104 -18.44 -17.66 15.41
C PRO A 104 -18.26 -16.69 14.23
N GLY A 105 -19.34 -16.38 13.50
CA GLY A 105 -19.33 -15.40 12.43
C GLY A 105 -19.07 -13.98 12.92
N PHE A 106 -19.64 -13.59 14.05
CA PHE A 106 -19.39 -12.28 14.66
C PHE A 106 -17.92 -12.12 15.11
N TRP A 107 -17.36 -13.13 15.79
CA TRP A 107 -15.94 -13.11 16.17
C TRP A 107 -15.01 -13.11 14.97
N GLY A 108 -15.36 -13.83 13.90
CA GLY A 108 -14.63 -13.82 12.65
C GLY A 108 -14.62 -12.43 12.00
N ALA A 109 -15.79 -11.79 11.93
CA ALA A 109 -15.96 -10.44 11.42
C ALA A 109 -15.12 -9.41 12.18
N TRP A 110 -15.18 -9.46 13.52
CA TRP A 110 -14.36 -8.60 14.38
C TRP A 110 -12.87 -8.78 14.11
N ASN A 111 -12.39 -10.03 14.06
CA ASN A 111 -10.98 -10.34 13.83
C ASN A 111 -10.48 -9.83 12.47
N VAL A 112 -11.28 -10.02 11.42
CA VAL A 112 -10.94 -9.52 10.07
C VAL A 112 -10.88 -8.00 10.05
N LEU A 113 -11.90 -7.32 10.63
CA LEU A 113 -11.93 -5.86 10.68
C LEU A 113 -10.76 -5.29 11.47
N ALA A 114 -10.52 -5.78 12.69
CA ALA A 114 -9.44 -5.27 13.52
C ALA A 114 -8.07 -5.42 12.85
N LYS A 115 -7.78 -6.59 12.27
CA LYS A 115 -6.51 -6.84 11.55
C LYS A 115 -6.40 -6.03 10.27
N ALA A 116 -7.48 -5.91 9.49
CA ALA A 116 -7.50 -5.12 8.27
C ALA A 116 -7.26 -3.63 8.58
N THR A 117 -8.00 -3.06 9.53
CA THR A 117 -7.86 -1.65 9.93
C THR A 117 -6.44 -1.32 10.39
N LEU A 118 -5.84 -2.17 11.22
CA LEU A 118 -4.45 -1.97 11.67
C LEU A 118 -3.46 -2.10 10.51
N GLY A 119 -3.64 -3.08 9.62
CA GLY A 119 -2.80 -3.26 8.44
C GLY A 119 -2.89 -2.09 7.47
N VAL A 120 -4.10 -1.60 7.19
CA VAL A 120 -4.34 -0.42 6.35
C VAL A 120 -3.77 0.83 7.00
N ALA A 121 -3.99 1.04 8.30
CA ALA A 121 -3.42 2.19 9.02
C ALA A 121 -1.89 2.20 8.97
N ALA A 122 -1.23 1.06 9.21
CA ALA A 122 0.22 0.92 9.11
C ALA A 122 0.73 1.20 7.69
N SER A 123 0.03 0.69 6.67
CA SER A 123 0.37 0.93 5.25
C SER A 123 0.20 2.40 4.85
N VAL A 124 -0.86 3.06 5.33
CA VAL A 124 -1.09 4.49 5.09
C VAL A 124 -0.04 5.34 5.77
N LEU A 125 0.39 4.99 7.00
CA LEU A 125 1.49 5.65 7.70
C LEU A 125 2.80 5.53 6.91
N LEU A 126 3.12 4.34 6.40
CA LEU A 126 4.30 4.12 5.55
C LEU A 126 4.23 4.99 4.28
N ALA A 127 3.09 4.94 3.56
CA ALA A 127 2.91 5.68 2.31
C ALA A 127 2.90 7.21 2.50
N SER A 128 2.50 7.70 3.68
CA SER A 128 2.51 9.12 3.99
C SER A 128 3.88 9.65 4.43
N THR A 129 4.76 8.77 4.93
CA THR A 129 6.11 9.13 5.42
C THR A 129 7.24 8.74 4.48
N THR A 130 6.94 8.06 3.37
CA THR A 130 7.96 7.54 2.46
C THR A 130 7.51 7.71 1.01
N GLU A 131 8.36 8.32 0.19
CA GLU A 131 8.10 8.46 -1.24
C GLU A 131 8.12 7.10 -1.95
N LEU A 132 7.30 6.96 -2.98
CA LEU A 132 7.17 5.70 -3.72
C LEU A 132 8.52 5.22 -4.33
N ARG A 133 9.36 6.16 -4.80
CA ARG A 133 10.71 5.83 -5.28
C ARG A 133 11.61 5.33 -4.15
N ALA A 134 11.51 5.95 -2.98
CA ALA A 134 12.28 5.54 -1.80
C ALA A 134 11.82 4.15 -1.30
N VAL A 135 10.52 3.82 -1.40
CA VAL A 135 10.02 2.46 -1.12
C VAL A 135 10.70 1.43 -2.01
N LEU A 136 10.82 1.69 -3.32
CA LEU A 136 11.50 0.77 -4.24
C LEU A 136 12.98 0.57 -3.90
N LEU A 137 13.70 1.64 -3.57
CA LEU A 137 15.09 1.56 -3.10
C LEU A 137 15.18 0.75 -1.79
N GLY A 138 14.21 0.95 -0.89
CA GLY A 138 14.10 0.16 0.33
C GLY A 138 13.92 -1.33 0.07
N LEU A 139 13.04 -1.70 -0.88
CA LEU A 139 12.80 -3.07 -1.29
C LEU A 139 14.05 -3.71 -1.92
N GLN A 140 14.79 -2.97 -2.73
CA GLN A 140 16.06 -3.43 -3.31
C GLN A 140 17.09 -3.77 -2.21
N ARG A 141 17.15 -2.94 -1.15
CA ARG A 141 18.05 -3.19 -0.01
C ARG A 141 17.60 -4.37 0.85
N LEU A 142 16.31 -4.67 0.88
CA LEU A 142 15.76 -5.88 1.51
C LEU A 142 15.96 -7.13 0.63
N LYS A 143 16.87 -7.08 -0.38
CA LYS A 143 17.23 -8.19 -1.26
C LYS A 143 16.10 -8.69 -2.17
N LEU A 144 15.12 -7.84 -2.49
CA LEU A 144 14.21 -8.17 -3.59
C LEU A 144 15.01 -8.33 -4.91
N PRO A 145 14.59 -9.24 -5.80
CA PRO A 145 15.24 -9.41 -7.10
C PRO A 145 15.38 -8.07 -7.84
N PRO A 146 16.58 -7.67 -8.28
CA PRO A 146 16.82 -6.37 -8.91
C PRO A 146 15.92 -6.11 -10.12
N LEU A 147 15.61 -7.15 -10.88
CA LEU A 147 14.72 -7.08 -12.03
C LEU A 147 13.32 -6.54 -11.66
N LEU A 148 12.72 -7.04 -10.56
CA LEU A 148 11.40 -6.59 -10.12
C LEU A 148 11.41 -5.12 -9.70
N VAL A 149 12.45 -4.70 -8.97
CA VAL A 149 12.61 -3.30 -8.55
C VAL A 149 12.79 -2.39 -9.76
N GLN A 150 13.55 -2.84 -10.75
CA GLN A 150 13.78 -2.10 -11.99
C GLN A 150 12.48 -1.96 -12.80
N ILE A 151 11.71 -3.03 -12.99
CA ILE A 151 10.41 -2.99 -13.67
C ILE A 151 9.48 -2.00 -12.95
N ALA A 152 9.35 -2.10 -11.61
CA ALA A 152 8.52 -1.20 -10.83
C ALA A 152 9.00 0.26 -10.92
N SER A 153 10.30 0.51 -10.96
CA SER A 153 10.86 1.85 -11.15
C SER A 153 10.49 2.45 -12.51
N PHE A 154 10.52 1.65 -13.57
CA PHE A 154 10.04 2.06 -14.89
C PHE A 154 8.53 2.28 -14.90
N MET A 155 7.74 1.41 -14.25
CA MET A 155 6.28 1.62 -14.14
C MET A 155 5.94 2.96 -13.49
N ILE A 156 6.63 3.32 -12.40
CA ILE A 156 6.43 4.62 -11.74
C ILE A 156 6.85 5.77 -12.67
N ARG A 157 8.02 5.66 -13.30
CA ARG A 157 8.56 6.72 -14.14
C ARG A 157 7.72 6.99 -15.38
N TYR A 158 7.25 5.93 -16.04
CA TYR A 158 6.47 6.04 -17.28
C TYR A 158 4.97 6.06 -17.07
N GLY A 159 4.48 5.77 -15.86
CA GLY A 159 3.06 5.80 -15.53
C GLY A 159 2.41 7.16 -15.81
N ASP A 160 3.07 8.24 -15.42
CA ASP A 160 2.62 9.60 -15.70
C ASP A 160 2.59 9.90 -17.20
N VAL A 161 3.61 9.46 -17.93
CA VAL A 161 3.72 9.67 -19.40
C VAL A 161 2.59 8.93 -20.13
N ILE A 162 2.32 7.69 -19.74
CA ILE A 162 1.23 6.88 -20.31
C ILE A 162 -0.14 7.50 -19.99
N THR A 163 -0.32 7.96 -18.75
CA THR A 163 -1.55 8.62 -18.32
C THR A 163 -1.81 9.91 -19.09
N ASP A 164 -0.78 10.72 -19.32
CA ASP A 164 -0.88 11.93 -20.12
C ASP A 164 -1.18 11.61 -21.59
N GLU A 165 -0.62 10.54 -22.14
CA GLU A 165 -0.92 10.08 -23.50
C GLU A 165 -2.38 9.62 -23.62
N MET A 166 -2.87 8.82 -22.66
CA MET A 166 -4.28 8.42 -22.58
C MET A 166 -5.21 9.63 -22.52
N ARG A 167 -4.86 10.64 -21.73
CA ARG A 167 -5.62 11.88 -21.62
C ARG A 167 -5.68 12.63 -22.95
N ARG A 168 -4.54 12.79 -23.64
CA ARG A 168 -4.47 13.41 -24.98
C ARG A 168 -5.33 12.66 -25.98
N MET A 169 -5.24 11.33 -26.01
CA MET A 169 -6.07 10.49 -26.88
C MET A 169 -7.56 10.64 -26.56
N SER A 170 -7.92 10.74 -25.29
CA SER A 170 -9.30 10.98 -24.86
C SER A 170 -9.83 12.33 -25.33
N ILE A 171 -9.04 13.39 -25.22
CA ILE A 171 -9.39 14.73 -25.72
C ILE A 171 -9.58 14.69 -27.25
N ALA A 172 -8.65 14.08 -27.97
CA ALA A 172 -8.73 13.95 -29.43
C ALA A 172 -9.96 13.18 -29.92
N ARG A 173 -10.39 12.15 -29.16
CA ARG A 173 -11.66 11.45 -29.46
C ARG A 173 -12.88 12.34 -29.23
N ARG A 174 -12.92 13.05 -28.11
CA ARG A 174 -14.03 13.96 -27.79
C ARG A 174 -14.18 15.08 -28.81
N SER A 175 -13.07 15.67 -29.27
CA SER A 175 -13.11 16.72 -30.32
C SER A 175 -13.62 16.21 -31.67
N ARG A 176 -13.57 14.88 -31.90
CA ARG A 176 -14.17 14.22 -33.08
C ARG A 176 -15.61 13.76 -32.84
N GLY A 177 -16.28 14.25 -31.79
CA GLY A 177 -17.66 13.91 -31.45
C GLY A 177 -17.85 12.54 -30.82
N PHE A 178 -16.76 11.86 -30.42
CA PHE A 178 -16.88 10.56 -29.78
C PHE A 178 -17.11 10.72 -28.28
N GLU A 179 -18.29 10.34 -27.81
CA GLU A 179 -18.60 10.17 -26.39
C GLU A 179 -18.81 8.69 -26.09
N ALA A 180 -18.05 8.17 -25.11
CA ALA A 180 -18.16 6.77 -24.68
C ALA A 180 -19.47 6.56 -23.90
N ARG A 181 -20.57 6.31 -24.59
CA ARG A 181 -21.89 6.00 -24.01
C ARG A 181 -22.28 4.57 -24.40
N GLY A 182 -21.96 3.59 -23.54
CA GLY A 182 -22.39 2.20 -23.68
C GLY A 182 -21.39 1.24 -24.32
N VAL A 183 -21.74 -0.05 -24.23
CA VAL A 183 -20.88 -1.20 -24.60
C VAL A 183 -20.54 -1.25 -26.10
N ARG A 184 -21.42 -0.71 -26.96
CA ARG A 184 -21.22 -0.70 -28.42
C ARG A 184 -19.98 0.08 -28.89
N GLN A 185 -19.44 0.93 -28.02
CA GLN A 185 -18.31 1.80 -28.34
C GLN A 185 -16.96 1.26 -27.85
N TRP A 186 -16.94 0.07 -27.28
CA TRP A 186 -15.72 -0.58 -26.78
C TRP A 186 -14.69 -0.83 -27.87
N GLY A 187 -15.11 -1.06 -29.14
CA GLY A 187 -14.21 -1.21 -30.26
C GLY A 187 -13.28 -0.01 -30.45
N VAL A 188 -13.79 1.22 -30.34
CA VAL A 188 -12.98 2.45 -30.46
C VAL A 188 -12.02 2.61 -29.28
N LEU A 189 -12.46 2.22 -28.09
CA LEU A 189 -11.59 2.22 -26.91
C LEU A 189 -10.49 1.18 -27.04
N ALA A 190 -10.82 -0.05 -27.48
CA ALA A 190 -9.86 -1.12 -27.73
C ALA A 190 -8.81 -0.71 -28.77
N THR A 191 -9.21 -0.10 -29.90
CA THR A 191 -8.27 0.43 -30.91
C THR A 191 -7.33 1.49 -30.30
N SER A 192 -7.87 2.37 -29.46
CA SER A 192 -7.06 3.38 -28.77
C SER A 192 -6.05 2.76 -27.79
N MET A 193 -6.49 1.74 -27.05
CA MET A 193 -5.60 1.00 -26.15
C MET A 193 -4.51 0.24 -26.91
N GLY A 194 -4.86 -0.37 -28.07
CA GLY A 194 -3.89 -1.00 -28.96
C GLY A 194 -2.83 -0.01 -29.48
N ALA A 195 -3.26 1.16 -29.94
CA ALA A 195 -2.33 2.21 -30.37
C ALA A 195 -1.43 2.70 -29.21
N LEU A 196 -1.98 2.85 -28.00
CA LEU A 196 -1.20 3.21 -26.83
C LEU A 196 -0.16 2.13 -26.49
N PHE A 197 -0.55 0.86 -26.57
CA PHE A 197 0.35 -0.28 -26.31
C PHE A 197 1.52 -0.29 -27.30
N ILE A 198 1.26 -0.15 -28.60
CA ILE A 198 2.31 -0.11 -29.64
C ILE A 198 3.29 1.04 -29.35
N ARG A 199 2.80 2.25 -29.12
CA ARG A 199 3.64 3.41 -28.80
C ARG A 199 4.47 3.22 -27.52
N SER A 200 3.88 2.57 -26.52
CA SER A 200 4.58 2.27 -25.25
C SER A 200 5.67 1.23 -25.46
N TYR A 201 5.41 0.22 -26.27
CA TYR A 201 6.38 -0.82 -26.63
C TYR A 201 7.58 -0.23 -27.39
N GLU A 202 7.33 0.52 -28.47
CA GLU A 202 8.39 1.19 -29.24
C GLU A 202 9.22 2.16 -28.37
N ARG A 203 8.57 2.86 -27.43
CA ARG A 203 9.27 3.71 -26.47
C ARG A 203 10.16 2.90 -25.56
N GLY A 204 9.67 1.77 -25.02
CA GLY A 204 10.43 0.86 -24.18
C GLY A 204 11.67 0.33 -24.90
N GLU A 205 11.53 -0.06 -26.17
CA GLU A 205 12.63 -0.52 -27.02
C GLU A 205 13.69 0.56 -27.22
N ARG A 206 13.28 1.79 -27.56
CA ARG A 206 14.22 2.93 -27.68
C ARG A 206 14.97 3.23 -26.38
N VAL A 207 14.26 3.17 -25.25
CA VAL A 207 14.87 3.37 -23.93
C VAL A 207 15.86 2.25 -23.62
N HIS A 208 15.52 1.01 -23.92
CA HIS A 208 16.42 -0.14 -23.73
C HIS A 208 17.69 0.01 -24.57
N LEU A 209 17.57 0.31 -25.86
CA LEU A 209 18.73 0.55 -26.73
C LEU A 209 19.61 1.70 -26.24
N ALA A 210 18.98 2.80 -25.77
CA ALA A 210 19.71 3.92 -25.18
C ALA A 210 20.42 3.56 -23.86
N MET A 211 19.90 2.63 -23.08
CA MET A 211 20.58 2.11 -21.89
C MET A 211 21.74 1.21 -22.25
N VAL A 212 21.56 0.31 -23.21
CA VAL A 212 22.63 -0.59 -23.69
C VAL A 212 23.81 0.21 -24.24
N SER A 213 23.53 1.26 -25.03
CA SER A 213 24.59 2.15 -25.56
C SER A 213 25.36 2.92 -24.47
N ARG A 214 24.79 3.00 -23.25
CA ARG A 214 25.45 3.60 -22.07
C ARG A 214 26.06 2.56 -21.12
N GLY A 215 26.22 1.31 -21.58
CA GLY A 215 26.85 0.24 -20.81
C GLY A 215 25.93 -0.50 -19.85
N TYR A 216 24.60 -0.45 -20.06
CA TYR A 216 23.67 -1.24 -19.25
C TYR A 216 23.89 -2.74 -19.47
N ALA A 217 24.23 -3.45 -18.39
CA ALA A 217 24.51 -4.89 -18.36
C ALA A 217 23.49 -5.69 -17.51
N GLY A 218 22.21 -5.25 -17.50
CA GLY A 218 21.15 -5.96 -16.77
C GLY A 218 20.87 -5.42 -15.37
N THR A 219 21.75 -4.61 -14.80
CA THR A 219 21.56 -3.99 -13.48
C THR A 219 21.76 -2.48 -13.55
N MET A 220 20.90 -1.74 -12.85
CA MET A 220 21.10 -0.30 -12.70
C MET A 220 21.97 0.00 -11.48
N PRO A 221 22.97 0.90 -11.58
CA PRO A 221 23.74 1.33 -10.43
C PRO A 221 22.82 2.05 -9.43
N VAL A 222 22.96 1.71 -8.15
CA VAL A 222 22.28 2.39 -7.05
C VAL A 222 23.15 3.59 -6.66
N ILE A 223 22.64 4.80 -6.91
CA ILE A 223 23.38 6.05 -6.66
C ILE A 223 23.32 6.43 -5.16
N ASP A 224 22.34 5.91 -4.42
CA ASP A 224 22.14 6.26 -3.02
C ASP A 224 22.72 5.20 -2.09
N GLU A 225 23.87 5.51 -1.49
CA GLU A 225 24.61 4.65 -0.56
C GLU A 225 24.19 4.82 0.91
N ALA A 226 23.09 5.52 1.21
CA ALA A 226 22.67 5.72 2.60
C ALA A 226 22.46 4.37 3.32
N THR A 227 23.53 3.83 3.88
CA THR A 227 23.49 2.65 4.76
C THR A 227 22.82 3.04 6.07
N ALA A 228 21.88 2.23 6.52
CA ALA A 228 21.27 2.47 7.82
C ALA A 228 22.26 2.20 8.95
N ASP A 229 22.41 3.14 9.85
CA ASP A 229 23.18 2.95 11.08
C ASP A 229 22.42 1.99 12.05
N ARG A 230 23.19 1.35 12.94
CA ARG A 230 22.62 0.44 13.96
C ARG A 230 21.55 1.12 14.83
N THR A 231 21.72 2.40 15.13
CA THR A 231 20.74 3.21 15.86
C THR A 231 19.42 3.34 15.09
N GLN A 232 19.46 3.52 13.78
CA GLN A 232 18.27 3.63 12.94
C GLN A 232 17.52 2.29 12.84
N TRP A 233 18.24 1.18 12.79
CA TRP A 233 17.64 -0.16 12.89
C TRP A 233 17.01 -0.39 14.26
N ALA A 234 17.67 0.03 15.35
CA ALA A 234 17.11 -0.07 16.70
C ALA A 234 15.79 0.73 16.82
N TYR A 235 15.76 1.98 16.32
CA TYR A 235 14.53 2.78 16.29
C TYR A 235 13.43 2.15 15.44
N ALA A 236 13.75 1.57 14.28
CA ALA A 236 12.77 0.91 13.45
C ALA A 236 12.22 -0.38 14.09
N ALA A 237 13.09 -1.12 14.80
CA ALA A 237 12.73 -2.36 15.47
C ALA A 237 11.82 -2.14 16.71
N THR A 238 11.75 -0.94 17.27
CA THR A 238 10.88 -0.67 18.44
C THR A 238 9.41 -1.02 18.16
N LEU A 239 8.91 -0.68 16.98
CA LEU A 239 7.52 -0.94 16.60
C LEU A 239 7.19 -2.45 16.57
N PRO A 240 7.87 -3.31 15.80
CA PRO A 240 7.57 -4.73 15.76
C PRO A 240 7.94 -5.47 17.06
N VAL A 241 8.95 -5.01 17.81
CA VAL A 241 9.33 -5.62 19.08
C VAL A 241 8.26 -5.38 20.16
N LEU A 242 7.76 -4.13 20.27
CA LEU A 242 6.65 -3.84 21.18
C LEU A 242 5.39 -4.60 20.78
N ALA A 243 5.11 -4.67 19.47
CA ALA A 243 3.99 -5.47 18.99
C ALA A 243 4.16 -6.95 19.33
N LEU A 244 5.36 -7.51 19.17
CA LEU A 244 5.65 -8.90 19.52
C LEU A 244 5.45 -9.16 21.02
N ALA A 245 5.89 -8.26 21.89
CA ALA A 245 5.67 -8.36 23.34
C ALA A 245 4.17 -8.40 23.67
N ILE A 246 3.37 -7.54 23.04
CA ILE A 246 1.90 -7.54 23.20
C ILE A 246 1.29 -8.85 22.69
N CYS A 247 1.76 -9.36 21.54
CA CYS A 247 1.30 -10.63 20.98
C CYS A 247 1.57 -11.80 21.94
N LEU A 248 2.80 -11.90 22.47
CA LEU A 248 3.19 -12.94 23.41
C LEU A 248 2.35 -12.91 24.68
N LEU A 249 2.08 -11.71 25.23
CA LEU A 249 1.16 -11.55 26.35
C LEU A 249 -0.26 -12.00 26.00
N GLY A 250 -0.72 -11.78 24.76
CA GLY A 250 -2.03 -12.24 24.29
C GLY A 250 -2.15 -13.75 24.12
N TRP A 251 -1.02 -14.48 24.03
CA TRP A 251 -1.00 -15.94 24.03
C TRP A 251 -0.88 -16.57 25.43
N THR A 252 -0.43 -15.79 26.40
CA THR A 252 -0.21 -16.28 27.79
C THR A 252 -1.39 -15.98 28.72
N LEU A 253 -2.23 -15.02 28.38
CA LEU A 253 -3.44 -14.63 29.09
C LEU A 253 -4.68 -15.20 28.44
#